data_7eb7bf14c51258c019241f63e63c8670
#
_entry.id   7eb7bf14c51258c019241f63e63c8670
#
_cell.length_a   1.000
_cell.length_b   1.000
_cell.length_c   1.000
_cell.angle_alpha   90.00
_cell.angle_beta   90.00
_cell.angle_gamma   90.00
#
_symmetry.space_group_name_H-M   'P 1'
#
loop_
_entity.id
_entity.type
_entity.pdbx_description
1 polymer ?
#
loop_
_entity_poly.entity_id
_entity_poly.type
_entity_poly.pdbx_seq_one_letter_code
_entity_poly.pdbx_strand_id
1 'polypeptide(L)'
;MVQGSVVQSEVSKPANDETAIRSVMASYNDALNNGSTGAAIALYADDGVFMPPYSQSAIGKEGVRKAYDAVFAELKFDVKFTIAELFLMAPHWAYVRTNSAGVTGHASTGKTTAEANQELFIFKKGEDGDWRIARYSFSPTNPPSV
;
A
#
# COMPACT_ATOMS: atom_id res chain seq x y z
N MET A 1 26.66 1.49 32.06
CA MET A 1 26.31 1.09 31.46
C MET A 1 25.06 1.17 30.90
N VAL A 2 24.17 1.15 31.33
CA VAL A 2 22.96 1.12 30.79
C VAL A 2 22.53 2.27 30.04
N GLN A 3 23.12 3.34 30.18
CA GLN A 3 22.78 4.48 29.41
C GLN A 3 22.84 4.23 27.94
N GLY A 4 23.65 3.32 27.54
CA GLY A 4 23.74 3.02 26.13
C GLY A 4 22.49 2.43 25.54
N SER A 5 21.70 1.69 26.33
CA SER A 5 20.53 1.03 25.78
C SER A 5 19.47 2.03 25.32
N VAL A 6 19.30 3.13 26.04
CA VAL A 6 18.33 4.13 25.65
C VAL A 6 18.77 4.81 24.35
N VAL A 7 20.04 5.17 24.25
CA VAL A 7 20.56 5.81 23.06
C VAL A 7 20.44 4.88 21.86
N GLN A 8 20.75 3.61 22.05
CA GLN A 8 20.64 2.65 20.97
C GLN A 8 19.20 2.51 20.49
N SER A 9 18.26 2.52 21.41
CA SER A 9 16.86 2.43 21.06
C SER A 9 16.44 3.59 20.19
N GLU A 10 16.87 4.81 20.52
CA GLU A 10 16.56 5.96 19.73
C GLU A 10 17.20 5.89 18.34
N VAL A 11 18.45 5.50 18.28
CA VAL A 11 19.17 5.41 17.01
C VAL A 11 18.55 4.36 16.10
N SER A 12 18.09 3.24 16.67
CA SER A 12 17.57 2.15 15.85
C SER A 12 16.15 2.37 15.37
N LYS A 13 15.39 3.28 16.00
CA LYS A 13 13.99 3.47 15.64
C LYS A 13 13.76 3.84 14.18
N PRO A 14 14.48 4.81 13.58
CA PRO A 14 14.25 5.12 12.16
C PRO A 14 14.50 3.94 11.25
N ALA A 15 15.54 3.15 11.53
CA ALA A 15 15.83 1.96 10.71
C ALA A 15 14.74 0.90 10.88
N ASN A 16 14.26 0.71 12.12
CA ASN A 16 13.17 -0.24 12.37
C ASN A 16 11.87 0.22 11.73
N ASP A 17 11.58 1.52 11.76
CA ASP A 17 10.39 2.06 11.11
C ASP A 17 10.45 1.87 9.61
N GLU A 18 11.59 2.13 9.01
CA GLU A 18 11.77 1.93 7.57
C GLU A 18 11.57 0.47 7.20
N THR A 19 12.18 -0.45 7.95
CA THR A 19 12.02 -1.88 7.71
C THR A 19 10.57 -2.31 7.87
N ALA A 20 9.88 -1.79 8.89
CA ALA A 20 8.48 -2.11 9.11
C ALA A 20 7.61 -1.63 7.96
N ILE A 21 7.85 -0.44 7.45
CA ILE A 21 7.08 0.09 6.32
C ILE A 21 7.35 -0.73 5.06
N ARG A 22 8.61 -1.10 4.80
CA ARG A 22 8.94 -1.96 3.66
C ARG A 22 8.22 -3.31 3.77
N SER A 23 8.09 -3.84 4.98
CA SER A 23 7.38 -5.08 5.22
C SER A 23 5.88 -4.93 4.90
N VAL A 24 5.27 -3.80 5.29
CA VAL A 24 3.87 -3.55 4.94
C VAL A 24 3.71 -3.49 3.42
N MET A 25 4.65 -2.86 2.72
CA MET A 25 4.58 -2.79 1.25
C MET A 25 4.69 -4.18 0.62
N ALA A 26 5.56 -5.04 1.14
CA ALA A 26 5.66 -6.42 0.64
C ALA A 26 4.37 -7.19 0.88
N SER A 27 3.76 -7.01 2.05
CA SER A 27 2.48 -7.65 2.36
C SER A 27 1.36 -7.12 1.47
N TYR A 28 1.39 -5.84 1.14
CA TYR A 28 0.39 -5.26 0.24
C TYR A 28 0.51 -5.86 -1.16
N ASN A 29 1.74 -5.99 -1.65
CA ASN A 29 1.98 -6.61 -2.96
C ASN A 29 1.41 -8.03 -2.98
N ASP A 30 1.66 -8.81 -1.94
CA ASP A 30 1.16 -10.17 -1.84
C ASP A 30 -0.37 -10.21 -1.77
N ALA A 31 -0.97 -9.32 -0.97
CA ALA A 31 -2.43 -9.25 -0.83
C ALA A 31 -3.08 -8.94 -2.17
N LEU A 32 -2.51 -8.03 -2.93
CA LEU A 32 -3.02 -7.65 -4.24
C LEU A 32 -2.96 -8.83 -5.21
N ASN A 33 -1.81 -9.48 -5.30
CA ASN A 33 -1.63 -10.62 -6.21
C ASN A 33 -2.46 -11.83 -5.80
N ASN A 34 -2.75 -11.98 -4.52
CA ASN A 34 -3.60 -13.07 -4.03
C ASN A 34 -5.09 -12.73 -4.07
N GLY A 35 -5.44 -11.49 -4.39
CA GLY A 35 -6.84 -11.07 -4.42
C GLY A 35 -7.51 -11.15 -3.06
N SER A 36 -6.77 -10.87 -2.00
CA SER A 36 -7.26 -11.01 -0.64
C SER A 36 -7.67 -9.67 -0.06
N THR A 37 -8.97 -9.39 -0.04
CA THR A 37 -9.51 -8.19 0.58
C THR A 37 -9.12 -8.13 2.05
N GLY A 38 -9.28 -9.24 2.77
CA GLY A 38 -8.94 -9.27 4.19
C GLY A 38 -7.50 -8.91 4.47
N ALA A 39 -6.57 -9.46 3.68
CA ALA A 39 -5.14 -9.16 3.85
C ALA A 39 -4.85 -7.70 3.50
N ALA A 40 -5.49 -7.16 2.47
CA ALA A 40 -5.27 -5.77 2.07
C ALA A 40 -5.77 -4.80 3.13
N ILE A 41 -7.00 -4.96 3.62
CA ILE A 41 -7.56 -4.02 4.60
C ILE A 41 -6.88 -4.11 5.95
N ALA A 42 -6.28 -5.24 6.29
CA ALA A 42 -5.52 -5.36 7.54
C ALA A 42 -4.33 -4.40 7.57
N LEU A 43 -3.87 -3.94 6.40
CA LEU A 43 -2.74 -3.03 6.29
C LEU A 43 -3.15 -1.56 6.33
N TYR A 44 -4.45 -1.27 6.31
CA TYR A 44 -4.96 0.10 6.36
C TYR A 44 -5.27 0.53 7.79
N ALA A 45 -5.05 1.80 8.07
CA ALA A 45 -5.55 2.40 9.30
C ALA A 45 -7.08 2.40 9.30
N ASP A 46 -7.70 2.49 10.50
CA ASP A 46 -9.16 2.47 10.61
C ASP A 46 -9.80 3.62 9.82
N ASP A 47 -9.14 4.76 9.75
CA ASP A 47 -9.59 5.91 8.99
C ASP A 47 -8.89 6.04 7.65
N GLY A 48 -8.37 4.93 7.14
CA GLY A 48 -7.67 4.91 5.86
C GLY A 48 -8.56 5.31 4.70
N VAL A 49 -7.93 5.86 3.66
CA VAL A 49 -8.62 6.27 2.45
C VAL A 49 -7.89 5.71 1.24
N PHE A 50 -8.64 5.07 0.36
CA PHE A 50 -8.13 4.53 -0.90
C PHE A 50 -8.71 5.34 -2.06
N MET A 51 -7.85 5.89 -2.88
CA MET A 51 -8.22 6.80 -3.96
C MET A 51 -7.75 6.27 -5.31
N PRO A 52 -8.43 5.26 -5.87
CA PRO A 52 -8.06 4.75 -7.19
C PRO A 52 -8.45 5.72 -8.30
N PRO A 53 -7.84 5.61 -9.48
CA PRO A 53 -8.19 6.49 -10.58
C PRO A 53 -9.61 6.26 -11.06
N TYR A 54 -10.25 7.32 -11.51
CA TYR A 54 -11.59 7.30 -12.11
C TYR A 54 -12.69 6.82 -11.15
N SER A 55 -12.45 6.88 -9.86
CA SER A 55 -13.40 6.43 -8.85
C SER A 55 -13.42 7.41 -7.69
N GLN A 56 -14.53 7.45 -6.99
CA GLN A 56 -14.60 8.24 -5.77
C GLN A 56 -13.74 7.60 -4.69
N SER A 57 -13.32 8.40 -3.73
CA SER A 57 -12.52 7.91 -2.61
C SER A 57 -13.31 6.90 -1.79
N ALA A 58 -12.65 5.81 -1.43
CA ALA A 58 -13.19 4.83 -0.49
C ALA A 58 -12.67 5.20 0.89
N ILE A 59 -13.57 5.46 1.82
CA ILE A 59 -13.23 6.06 3.11
C ILE A 59 -13.53 5.10 4.24
N GLY A 60 -12.55 4.89 5.12
CA GLY A 60 -12.69 4.04 6.29
C GLY A 60 -12.62 2.56 5.94
N LYS A 61 -12.50 1.71 6.96
CA LYS A 61 -12.29 0.28 6.72
C LYS A 61 -13.41 -0.35 5.89
N GLU A 62 -14.66 -0.02 6.16
CA GLU A 62 -15.75 -0.60 5.40
C GLU A 62 -15.80 -0.10 3.96
N GLY A 63 -15.56 1.20 3.74
CA GLY A 63 -15.49 1.73 2.39
C GLY A 63 -14.34 1.10 1.61
N VAL A 64 -13.19 0.96 2.24
CA VAL A 64 -12.02 0.35 1.62
C VAL A 64 -12.28 -1.13 1.34
N ARG A 65 -12.92 -1.85 2.26
CA ARG A 65 -13.28 -3.25 2.04
C ARG A 65 -14.15 -3.42 0.80
N LYS A 66 -15.19 -2.60 0.67
CA LYS A 66 -16.08 -2.67 -0.49
C LYS A 66 -15.33 -2.39 -1.79
N ALA A 67 -14.40 -1.45 -1.75
CA ALA A 67 -13.62 -1.12 -2.94
C ALA A 67 -12.74 -2.29 -3.37
N TYR A 68 -12.03 -2.93 -2.44
CA TYR A 68 -11.18 -4.07 -2.79
C TYR A 68 -12.01 -5.29 -3.21
N ASP A 69 -13.16 -5.51 -2.58
CA ASP A 69 -14.04 -6.60 -3.00
C ASP A 69 -14.43 -6.42 -4.47
N ALA A 70 -14.79 -5.20 -4.88
CA ALA A 70 -15.14 -4.91 -6.26
C ALA A 70 -13.97 -5.07 -7.20
N VAL A 71 -12.79 -4.61 -6.79
CA VAL A 71 -11.57 -4.72 -7.58
C VAL A 71 -11.24 -6.19 -7.82
N PHE A 72 -11.23 -7.00 -6.77
CA PHE A 72 -10.83 -8.40 -6.88
C PHE A 72 -11.92 -9.27 -7.52
N ALA A 73 -13.16 -8.81 -7.56
CA ALA A 73 -14.21 -9.51 -8.31
C ALA A 73 -13.97 -9.42 -9.81
N GLU A 74 -13.37 -8.33 -10.27
CA GLU A 74 -13.14 -8.11 -11.70
C GLU A 74 -11.69 -8.37 -12.11
N LEU A 75 -10.71 -8.09 -11.24
CA LEU A 75 -9.30 -8.04 -11.61
C LEU A 75 -8.48 -9.07 -10.84
N LYS A 76 -7.61 -9.77 -11.57
CA LYS A 76 -6.63 -10.66 -10.96
C LYS A 76 -5.26 -10.14 -11.32
N PHE A 77 -4.49 -9.76 -10.30
CA PHE A 77 -3.21 -9.10 -10.50
C PHE A 77 -2.04 -10.07 -10.42
N ASP A 78 -1.05 -9.80 -11.24
CA ASP A 78 0.27 -10.41 -11.14
C ASP A 78 1.24 -9.27 -11.40
N VAL A 79 1.51 -8.48 -10.35
CA VAL A 79 2.30 -7.26 -10.45
C VAL A 79 3.38 -7.24 -9.38
N LYS A 80 4.39 -6.43 -9.61
CA LYS A 80 5.47 -6.23 -8.66
C LYS A 80 5.60 -4.74 -8.39
N PHE A 81 5.60 -4.38 -7.11
CA PHE A 81 5.84 -3.01 -6.66
C PHE A 81 7.33 -2.81 -6.42
N THR A 82 7.84 -1.67 -6.83
CA THR A 82 9.21 -1.26 -6.57
C THR A 82 9.18 0.06 -5.83
N ILE A 83 9.83 0.12 -4.67
CA ILE A 83 9.87 1.35 -3.89
C ILE A 83 10.89 2.30 -4.52
N ALA A 84 10.39 3.47 -4.96
CA ALA A 84 11.25 4.51 -5.53
C ALA A 84 11.82 5.40 -4.43
N GLU A 85 11.03 5.68 -3.39
CA GLU A 85 11.52 6.41 -2.23
C GLU A 85 10.64 6.14 -1.02
N LEU A 86 11.24 6.23 0.14
CA LEU A 86 10.55 6.10 1.42
C LEU A 86 11.11 7.18 2.33
N PHE A 87 10.24 8.01 2.88
CA PHE A 87 10.67 9.15 3.69
C PHE A 87 9.85 9.24 4.97
N LEU A 88 10.56 9.24 6.11
CA LEU A 88 9.93 9.45 7.41
C LEU A 88 9.79 10.95 7.63
N MET A 89 8.56 11.44 7.54
CA MET A 89 8.28 12.88 7.65
C MET A 89 8.23 13.35 9.10
N ALA A 90 7.84 12.44 9.99
CA ALA A 90 7.65 12.73 11.41
C ALA A 90 7.70 11.40 12.15
N PRO A 91 7.71 11.38 13.50
CA PRO A 91 7.79 10.12 14.22
C PRO A 91 6.68 9.11 13.92
N HIS A 92 5.50 9.58 13.50
CA HIS A 92 4.37 8.71 13.25
C HIS A 92 3.82 8.83 11.83
N TRP A 93 4.54 9.48 10.93
CA TRP A 93 4.10 9.69 9.56
C TRP A 93 5.23 9.47 8.57
N ALA A 94 4.90 8.80 7.48
CA ALA A 94 5.86 8.57 6.41
C ALA A 94 5.12 8.56 5.07
N TYR A 95 5.86 8.78 3.98
CA TYR A 95 5.30 8.48 2.67
C TYR A 95 6.20 7.51 1.94
N VAL A 96 5.60 6.74 1.04
CA VAL A 96 6.31 5.83 0.15
C VAL A 96 5.82 6.08 -1.26
N ARG A 97 6.74 6.28 -2.16
CA ARG A 97 6.44 6.41 -3.57
C ARG A 97 6.91 5.15 -4.27
N THR A 98 6.03 4.53 -5.05
CA THR A 98 6.33 3.27 -5.73
C THR A 98 5.97 3.33 -7.20
N ASN A 99 6.47 2.36 -7.93
CA ASN A 99 5.99 2.03 -9.27
C ASN A 99 5.63 0.57 -9.27
N SER A 100 4.60 0.20 -10.02
CA SER A 100 4.25 -1.20 -10.17
C SER A 100 4.11 -1.55 -11.65
N ALA A 101 4.38 -2.81 -11.97
CA ALA A 101 4.28 -3.31 -13.33
C ALA A 101 3.99 -4.80 -13.32
N GLY A 102 3.35 -5.27 -14.36
CA GLY A 102 2.99 -6.67 -14.51
C GLY A 102 1.82 -6.83 -15.46
N VAL A 103 0.92 -7.73 -15.10
CA VAL A 103 -0.27 -8.01 -15.90
C VAL A 103 -1.50 -8.10 -15.03
N THR A 104 -2.66 -7.84 -15.61
CA THR A 104 -3.95 -7.93 -14.93
C THR A 104 -4.91 -8.72 -15.78
N GLY A 105 -5.52 -9.76 -15.19
CA GLY A 105 -6.59 -10.50 -15.80
C GLY A 105 -7.93 -9.84 -15.53
N HIS A 106 -8.82 -9.82 -16.52
CA HIS A 106 -10.13 -9.19 -16.43
C HIS A 106 -11.21 -10.26 -16.49
N ALA A 107 -11.96 -10.43 -15.42
CA ALA A 107 -12.98 -11.49 -15.33
C ALA A 107 -14.08 -11.30 -16.37
N SER A 108 -14.50 -10.05 -16.59
CA SER A 108 -15.62 -9.77 -17.50
C SER A 108 -15.32 -10.06 -18.96
N THR A 109 -14.04 -10.02 -19.37
CA THR A 109 -13.65 -10.22 -20.77
C THR A 109 -12.79 -11.46 -20.98
N GLY A 110 -12.23 -12.02 -19.91
CA GLY A 110 -11.25 -13.10 -20.00
C GLY A 110 -9.90 -12.67 -20.54
N LYS A 111 -9.69 -11.37 -20.72
CA LYS A 111 -8.44 -10.85 -21.30
C LYS A 111 -7.43 -10.54 -20.19
N THR A 112 -6.16 -10.55 -20.58
CA THR A 112 -5.06 -10.14 -19.72
C THR A 112 -4.40 -8.95 -20.38
N THR A 113 -4.19 -7.88 -19.61
CA THR A 113 -3.59 -6.64 -20.13
C THR A 113 -2.33 -6.30 -19.35
N ALA A 114 -1.46 -5.53 -19.99
CA ALA A 114 -0.30 -4.97 -19.29
C ALA A 114 -0.75 -3.98 -18.25
N GLU A 115 -0.09 -4.02 -17.09
CA GLU A 115 -0.41 -3.16 -15.96
C GLU A 115 0.85 -2.39 -15.56
N ALA A 116 0.75 -1.08 -15.45
CA ALA A 116 1.83 -0.26 -14.91
C ALA A 116 1.24 0.97 -14.26
N ASN A 117 1.74 1.30 -13.07
CA ASN A 117 1.21 2.40 -12.28
C ASN A 117 2.33 3.12 -11.54
N GLN A 118 2.02 4.34 -11.11
CA GLN A 118 2.80 5.04 -10.10
C GLN A 118 1.89 5.26 -8.90
N GLU A 119 2.44 5.11 -7.70
CA GLU A 119 1.65 5.12 -6.47
C GLU A 119 2.26 6.03 -5.42
N LEU A 120 1.38 6.61 -4.61
CA LEU A 120 1.77 7.35 -3.41
C LEU A 120 1.00 6.79 -2.23
N PHE A 121 1.75 6.31 -1.22
CA PHE A 121 1.20 5.83 0.03
C PHE A 121 1.62 6.77 1.15
N ILE A 122 0.67 7.19 1.98
CA ILE A 122 0.98 7.89 3.23
C ILE A 122 0.70 6.92 4.35
N PHE A 123 1.73 6.71 5.19
CA PHE A 123 1.67 5.76 6.30
C PHE A 123 1.56 6.50 7.62
N LYS A 124 0.85 5.89 8.56
CA LYS A 124 0.70 6.40 9.92
C LYS A 124 1.07 5.29 10.88
N LYS A 125 1.84 5.64 11.91
CA LYS A 125 2.18 4.70 12.96
C LYS A 125 1.12 4.77 14.05
N GLY A 126 0.50 3.64 14.35
CA GLY A 126 -0.53 3.55 15.36
C GLY A 126 0.03 3.54 16.76
N GLU A 127 -0.84 3.64 17.75
CA GLU A 127 -0.45 3.59 19.16
C GLU A 127 0.17 2.25 19.52
N ASP A 128 -0.20 1.19 18.79
CA ASP A 128 0.37 -0.14 18.97
C ASP A 128 1.77 -0.26 18.37
N GLY A 129 2.26 0.78 17.74
CA GLY A 129 3.59 0.77 17.12
C GLY A 129 3.62 0.26 15.70
N ASP A 130 2.50 -0.20 15.17
CA ASP A 130 2.46 -0.72 13.80
C ASP A 130 2.17 0.37 12.79
N TRP A 131 2.82 0.28 11.65
CA TRP A 131 2.60 1.21 10.54
C TRP A 131 1.45 0.71 9.67
N ARG A 132 0.56 1.62 9.29
CA ARG A 132 -0.59 1.30 8.45
C ARG A 132 -0.78 2.36 7.38
N ILE A 133 -1.44 1.97 6.31
CA ILE A 133 -1.72 2.89 5.20
C ILE A 133 -2.83 3.85 5.64
N ALA A 134 -2.52 5.14 5.65
CA ALA A 134 -3.49 6.17 5.98
C ALA A 134 -4.16 6.71 4.73
N ARG A 135 -3.40 6.89 3.66
CA ARG A 135 -3.90 7.39 2.37
C ARG A 135 -3.16 6.69 1.26
N TYR A 136 -3.87 6.34 0.21
CA TYR A 136 -3.26 5.70 -0.95
C TYR A 136 -3.93 6.17 -2.23
N SER A 137 -3.13 6.65 -3.16
CA SER A 137 -3.59 7.10 -4.46
C SER A 137 -2.64 6.59 -5.52
N PHE A 138 -3.18 6.21 -6.67
CA PHE A 138 -2.32 5.79 -7.77
C PHE A 138 -2.90 6.22 -9.10
N SER A 139 -2.05 6.21 -10.12
CA SER A 139 -2.47 6.46 -11.50
C SER A 139 -1.73 5.52 -12.44
N PRO A 140 -2.44 5.06 -13.49
CA PRO A 140 -1.78 4.25 -14.52
C PRO A 140 -0.72 5.06 -15.24
N THR A 141 0.35 4.39 -15.64
CA THR A 141 1.42 5.02 -16.45
C THR A 141 1.43 4.51 -17.88
N ASN A 142 0.67 3.46 -18.18
CA ASN A 142 0.48 3.03 -19.55
C ASN A 142 -0.49 3.98 -20.24
N PRO A 143 -0.30 4.25 -21.55
CA PRO A 143 -1.30 5.00 -22.31
C PRO A 143 -2.64 4.26 -22.30
N PRO A 144 -3.77 4.97 -22.39
CA PRO A 144 -5.06 4.30 -22.48
C PRO A 144 -5.12 3.44 -23.74
N SER A 145 -5.83 2.31 -23.62
CA SER A 145 -6.06 1.46 -24.78
C SER A 145 -7.05 2.13 -25.71
N VAL A 146 -6.84 1.97 -26.99
CA VAL A 146 -7.76 2.50 -28.03
C VAL A 146 -8.58 1.41 -28.64
#